data_dcd32f8118de9ef13daf7f1bee943dbb
#
_entry.id   dcd32f8118de9ef13daf7f1bee943dbb
#
_cell.length_a   1.000
_cell.length_b   1.000
_cell.length_c   1.000
_cell.angle_alpha   90.00
_cell.angle_beta   90.00
_cell.angle_gamma   90.00
#
_symmetry.space_group_name_H-M   'P 1'
#
loop_
_entity.id
_entity.type
_entity.pdbx_description
1 polymer ?
#
loop_
_entity_poly.entity_id
_entity_poly.type
_entity_poly.pdbx_seq_one_letter_code
_entity_poly.pdbx_strand_id
1 'polypeptide(L)'
;NDLIPMWVADMDFRTAPFVIEALKKRLEHEVLGYTFACKEWSESIINWVKERHGWAIREEMLTFTPGIVRGLAFVIHCFTQKGDKIMVMPPVYHPFFLVTQKNEREVVFSPLVLKDEQYYIDFNRFRQDIQGCKLLILSNPHNPGGRVWTKEELSQIADICYESGTLVISDEIHADLTLPPYKHPTFALISEKARMNSLVFMSPSKAFNMPGLASSYAIIENDELRHRFQTYMEDRKSTRL
;
A
#
# COMPACT_ATOMS: atom_id res chain seq x y z
N ASN A 1 -9.21 -27.32 -22.61
CA ASN A 1 -9.93 -26.79 -21.45
C ASN A 1 -10.65 -25.52 -21.86
N ASP A 2 -11.98 -25.57 -21.88
CA ASP A 2 -12.85 -24.44 -22.24
C ASP A 2 -13.14 -23.54 -21.02
N LEU A 3 -12.29 -23.61 -19.99
CA LEU A 3 -12.43 -22.81 -18.78
C LEU A 3 -11.79 -21.43 -19.01
N ILE A 4 -12.52 -20.38 -18.64
CA ILE A 4 -12.00 -19.01 -18.59
C ILE A 4 -11.22 -18.88 -17.28
N PRO A 5 -9.90 -18.59 -17.34
CA PRO A 5 -9.13 -18.37 -16.13
C PRO A 5 -9.59 -17.07 -15.47
N MET A 6 -9.77 -17.12 -14.16
CA MET A 6 -10.09 -15.94 -13.34
C MET A 6 -9.30 -16.02 -12.03
N TRP A 7 -8.00 -16.23 -12.14
CA TRP A 7 -7.13 -16.46 -11.01
C TRP A 7 -6.72 -15.16 -10.33
N VAL A 8 -7.02 -15.05 -9.05
CA VAL A 8 -6.63 -13.97 -8.14
C VAL A 8 -6.89 -12.58 -8.76
N ALA A 9 -5.85 -11.82 -9.07
CA ALA A 9 -5.93 -10.48 -9.65
C ALA A 9 -4.94 -10.30 -10.82
N ASP A 10 -4.55 -11.41 -11.45
CA ASP A 10 -3.85 -11.39 -12.74
C ASP A 10 -4.88 -11.12 -13.83
N MET A 11 -4.53 -10.27 -14.77
CA MET A 11 -5.38 -10.05 -15.94
C MET A 11 -4.99 -11.05 -17.03
N ASP A 12 -5.99 -11.59 -17.72
CA ASP A 12 -5.77 -12.48 -18.88
C ASP A 12 -5.41 -11.71 -20.16
N PHE A 13 -4.93 -10.48 -20.01
CA PHE A 13 -4.39 -9.66 -21.08
C PHE A 13 -2.86 -9.74 -21.11
N ARG A 14 -2.30 -9.58 -22.29
CA ARG A 14 -0.85 -9.44 -22.41
C ARG A 14 -0.39 -8.20 -21.68
N THR A 15 0.72 -8.31 -20.98
CA THR A 15 1.42 -7.12 -20.43
C THR A 15 1.72 -6.14 -21.57
N ALA A 16 1.60 -4.86 -21.30
CA ALA A 16 1.76 -3.81 -22.29
C ALA A 16 3.10 -3.95 -23.04
N PRO A 17 3.10 -3.81 -24.38
CA PRO A 17 4.31 -4.04 -25.20
C PRO A 17 5.52 -3.23 -24.74
N PHE A 18 5.34 -1.98 -24.35
CA PHE A 18 6.44 -1.12 -23.88
C PHE A 18 7.13 -1.65 -22.61
N VAL A 19 6.41 -2.37 -21.74
CA VAL A 19 7.01 -3.03 -20.56
C VAL A 19 7.90 -4.18 -21.03
N ILE A 20 7.41 -5.01 -21.97
CA ILE A 20 8.16 -6.15 -22.51
C ILE A 20 9.40 -5.67 -23.27
N GLU A 21 9.28 -4.60 -24.04
CA GLU A 21 10.40 -4.00 -24.77
C GLU A 21 11.47 -3.46 -23.83
N ALA A 22 11.08 -2.77 -22.76
CA ALA A 22 12.00 -2.26 -21.76
C ALA A 22 12.78 -3.41 -21.07
N LEU A 23 12.10 -4.52 -20.74
CA LEU A 23 12.74 -5.70 -20.17
C LEU A 23 13.73 -6.34 -21.15
N LYS A 24 13.36 -6.50 -22.42
CA LYS A 24 14.26 -7.02 -23.46
C LYS A 24 15.50 -6.15 -23.59
N LYS A 25 15.30 -4.82 -23.68
CA LYS A 25 16.42 -3.86 -23.75
C LYS A 25 17.35 -3.96 -22.54
N ARG A 26 16.79 -4.13 -21.33
CA ARG A 26 17.61 -4.32 -20.13
C ARG A 26 18.43 -5.61 -20.18
N LEU A 27 17.90 -6.66 -20.78
CA LEU A 27 18.59 -7.96 -20.92
C LEU A 27 19.70 -7.95 -21.98
N GLU A 28 19.74 -6.96 -22.89
CA GLU A 28 20.88 -6.77 -23.82
C GLU A 28 22.19 -6.50 -23.06
N HIS A 29 22.09 -5.97 -21.85
CA HIS A 29 23.22 -5.91 -20.92
C HIS A 29 23.27 -7.20 -20.10
N GLU A 30 24.11 -8.12 -20.47
CA GLU A 30 24.16 -9.50 -19.97
C GLU A 30 24.69 -9.64 -18.53
N VAL A 31 25.14 -8.55 -17.91
CA VAL A 31 25.58 -8.55 -16.51
C VAL A 31 24.43 -8.19 -15.60
N LEU A 32 23.97 -9.16 -14.79
CA LEU A 32 22.88 -9.02 -13.81
C LEU A 32 23.45 -8.84 -12.39
N GLY A 33 24.27 -7.80 -12.22
CA GLY A 33 24.86 -7.45 -10.93
C GLY A 33 23.92 -6.69 -10.01
N TYR A 34 24.42 -6.26 -8.85
CA TYR A 34 23.69 -5.39 -7.95
C TYR A 34 23.30 -4.10 -8.64
N THR A 35 22.06 -3.66 -8.44
CA THR A 35 21.50 -2.48 -9.09
C THR A 35 21.08 -1.46 -8.04
N PHE A 36 21.44 -0.21 -8.24
CA PHE A 36 20.90 0.93 -7.50
C PHE A 36 19.66 1.48 -8.19
N ALA A 37 18.76 2.10 -7.42
CA ALA A 37 17.66 2.84 -8.00
C ALA A 37 18.23 3.97 -8.88
N CYS A 38 17.86 3.96 -10.15
CA CYS A 38 18.26 5.03 -11.06
C CYS A 38 17.32 6.23 -10.93
N LYS A 39 17.77 7.38 -11.41
CA LYS A 39 17.00 8.63 -11.36
C LYS A 39 15.66 8.53 -12.11
N GLU A 40 15.66 7.81 -13.21
CA GLU A 40 14.47 7.56 -14.02
C GLU A 40 13.38 6.80 -13.23
N TRP A 41 13.77 5.96 -12.26
CA TRP A 41 12.82 5.27 -11.39
C TRP A 41 12.07 6.26 -10.49
N SER A 42 12.78 7.16 -9.81
CA SER A 42 12.14 8.16 -8.94
C SER A 42 11.36 9.19 -9.75
N GLU A 43 11.92 9.70 -10.85
CA GLU A 43 11.27 10.69 -11.72
C GLU A 43 9.97 10.15 -12.33
N SER A 44 9.95 8.89 -12.78
CA SER A 44 8.73 8.29 -13.36
C SER A 44 7.62 8.16 -12.32
N ILE A 45 7.94 7.79 -11.08
CA ILE A 45 6.97 7.70 -9.98
C ILE A 45 6.47 9.09 -9.60
N ILE A 46 7.37 10.08 -9.44
CA ILE A 46 7.02 11.46 -9.09
C ILE A 46 6.06 12.04 -10.14
N ASN A 47 6.38 11.89 -11.41
CA ASN A 47 5.53 12.37 -12.50
C ASN A 47 4.18 11.65 -12.52
N TRP A 48 4.17 10.32 -12.40
CA TRP A 48 2.92 9.54 -12.38
C TRP A 48 1.99 9.96 -11.25
N VAL A 49 2.50 10.02 -10.02
CA VAL A 49 1.74 10.37 -8.83
C VAL A 49 1.21 11.80 -8.93
N LYS A 50 2.01 12.73 -9.46
CA LYS A 50 1.60 14.12 -9.69
C LYS A 50 0.48 14.21 -10.74
N GLU A 51 0.63 13.54 -11.88
CA GLU A 51 -0.32 13.63 -12.99
C GLU A 51 -1.62 12.88 -12.72
N ARG A 52 -1.52 11.68 -12.12
CA ARG A 52 -2.69 10.80 -11.92
C ARG A 52 -3.42 11.09 -10.62
N HIS A 53 -2.72 11.44 -9.57
CA HIS A 53 -3.28 11.60 -8.23
C HIS A 53 -3.20 13.04 -7.71
N GLY A 54 -2.56 13.97 -8.43
CA GLY A 54 -2.42 15.37 -8.03
C GLY A 54 -1.51 15.57 -6.82
N TRP A 55 -0.66 14.61 -6.52
CA TRP A 55 0.22 14.62 -5.34
C TRP A 55 1.65 14.96 -5.73
N ALA A 56 2.13 16.14 -5.30
CA ALA A 56 3.49 16.59 -5.52
C ALA A 56 4.41 15.99 -4.44
N ILE A 57 5.16 14.98 -4.79
CA ILE A 57 6.12 14.31 -3.91
C ILE A 57 7.56 14.62 -4.33
N ARG A 58 8.52 14.40 -3.43
CA ARG A 58 9.95 14.52 -3.67
C ARG A 58 10.62 13.15 -3.61
N GLU A 59 11.79 13.03 -4.22
CA GLU A 59 12.53 11.77 -4.34
C GLU A 59 12.83 11.14 -2.97
N GLU A 60 13.22 11.94 -1.98
CA GLU A 60 13.52 11.47 -0.63
C GLU A 60 12.33 10.82 0.08
N MET A 61 11.08 11.12 -0.35
CA MET A 61 9.85 10.52 0.20
C MET A 61 9.65 9.08 -0.27
N LEU A 62 10.37 8.65 -1.31
CA LEU A 62 10.22 7.33 -1.92
C LEU A 62 11.10 6.29 -1.23
N THR A 63 10.53 5.12 -1.00
CA THR A 63 11.26 3.93 -0.56
C THR A 63 10.82 2.73 -1.39
N PHE A 64 11.75 2.11 -2.11
CA PHE A 64 11.47 0.88 -2.85
C PHE A 64 11.12 -0.26 -1.90
N THR A 65 10.11 -1.06 -2.29
CA THR A 65 9.77 -2.32 -1.62
C THR A 65 9.54 -3.42 -2.66
N PRO A 66 9.94 -4.69 -2.37
CA PRO A 66 9.81 -5.81 -3.30
C PRO A 66 8.41 -6.43 -3.25
N GLY A 67 7.38 -5.63 -3.53
CA GLY A 67 5.97 -5.98 -3.40
C GLY A 67 5.37 -5.52 -2.07
N ILE A 68 4.08 -5.16 -2.10
CA ILE A 68 3.40 -4.51 -0.97
C ILE A 68 3.36 -5.41 0.27
N VAL A 69 3.01 -6.70 0.15
CA VAL A 69 2.92 -7.59 1.32
C VAL A 69 4.27 -7.71 2.07
N ARG A 70 5.39 -7.69 1.33
CA ARG A 70 6.72 -7.65 1.95
C ARG A 70 6.99 -6.29 2.59
N GLY A 71 6.58 -5.22 1.92
CA GLY A 71 6.63 -3.86 2.49
C GLY A 71 5.85 -3.75 3.80
N LEU A 72 4.64 -4.35 3.87
CA LEU A 72 3.85 -4.43 5.09
C LEU A 72 4.60 -5.15 6.22
N ALA A 73 5.24 -6.30 5.92
CA ALA A 73 6.05 -7.00 6.91
C ALA A 73 7.19 -6.12 7.46
N PHE A 74 7.84 -5.34 6.60
CA PHE A 74 8.90 -4.41 7.02
C PHE A 74 8.36 -3.29 7.91
N VAL A 75 7.19 -2.72 7.59
CA VAL A 75 6.54 -1.71 8.45
C VAL A 75 6.15 -2.31 9.80
N ILE A 76 5.55 -3.50 9.81
CA ILE A 76 5.19 -4.22 11.03
C ILE A 76 6.42 -4.40 11.93
N HIS A 77 7.52 -4.86 11.39
CA HIS A 77 8.75 -5.01 12.16
C HIS A 77 9.38 -3.69 12.61
N CYS A 78 9.30 -2.66 11.79
CA CYS A 78 9.88 -1.36 12.08
C CYS A 78 9.11 -0.62 13.19
N PHE A 79 7.78 -0.67 13.16
CA PHE A 79 6.93 0.21 13.99
C PHE A 79 6.21 -0.49 15.13
N THR A 80 6.32 -1.83 15.24
CA THR A 80 5.64 -2.60 16.28
C THR A 80 6.57 -3.63 16.92
N GLN A 81 6.13 -4.13 18.08
CA GLN A 81 6.75 -5.24 18.80
C GLN A 81 5.86 -6.50 18.72
N LYS A 82 6.40 -7.67 19.10
CA LYS A 82 5.59 -8.90 19.23
C LYS A 82 4.46 -8.66 20.24
N GLY A 83 3.26 -9.12 19.91
CA GLY A 83 2.06 -8.92 20.73
C GLY A 83 1.35 -7.58 20.53
N ASP A 84 1.94 -6.61 19.82
CA ASP A 84 1.23 -5.37 19.48
C ASP A 84 0.03 -5.64 18.56
N LYS A 85 -1.01 -4.81 18.71
CA LYS A 85 -2.25 -4.92 17.98
C LYS A 85 -2.20 -4.18 16.64
N ILE A 86 -2.67 -4.86 15.59
CA ILE A 86 -2.79 -4.30 14.24
C ILE A 86 -4.22 -4.51 13.77
N MET A 87 -4.90 -3.43 13.39
CA MET A 87 -6.28 -3.47 12.95
C MET A 87 -6.39 -3.65 11.43
N VAL A 88 -7.39 -4.45 11.03
CA VAL A 88 -7.85 -4.63 9.65
C VAL A 88 -9.37 -4.63 9.58
N MET A 89 -9.95 -4.30 8.43
CA MET A 89 -11.41 -4.20 8.23
C MET A 89 -11.94 -5.29 7.28
N PRO A 90 -12.25 -6.50 7.79
CA PRO A 90 -12.79 -7.55 6.94
C PRO A 90 -14.23 -7.26 6.44
N PRO A 91 -14.64 -7.85 5.26
CA PRO A 91 -13.81 -8.69 4.41
C PRO A 91 -12.70 -7.88 3.76
N VAL A 92 -11.45 -8.33 3.89
CA VAL A 92 -10.27 -7.62 3.39
C VAL A 92 -9.27 -8.61 2.77
N TYR A 93 -8.38 -8.12 1.95
CA TYR A 93 -7.30 -8.88 1.36
C TYR A 93 -6.57 -9.72 2.43
N HIS A 94 -6.73 -11.04 2.34
CA HIS A 94 -6.31 -11.97 3.40
C HIS A 94 -4.83 -11.88 3.81
N PRO A 95 -3.88 -11.52 2.93
CA PRO A 95 -2.49 -11.35 3.37
C PRO A 95 -2.29 -10.29 4.44
N PHE A 96 -3.20 -9.32 4.64
CA PHE A 96 -3.06 -8.30 5.68
C PHE A 96 -3.08 -8.91 7.09
N PHE A 97 -4.04 -9.80 7.37
CA PHE A 97 -4.06 -10.46 8.67
C PHE A 97 -3.06 -11.63 8.74
N LEU A 98 -2.77 -12.30 7.63
CA LEU A 98 -1.76 -13.37 7.62
C LEU A 98 -0.35 -12.84 7.88
N VAL A 99 0.04 -11.71 7.28
CA VAL A 99 1.36 -11.11 7.53
C VAL A 99 1.47 -10.61 8.97
N THR A 100 0.38 -10.09 9.54
CA THR A 100 0.31 -9.68 10.94
C THR A 100 0.54 -10.87 11.88
N GLN A 101 -0.21 -11.96 11.70
CA GLN A 101 -0.12 -13.16 12.52
C GLN A 101 1.24 -13.86 12.39
N LYS A 102 1.74 -14.02 11.14
CA LYS A 102 3.05 -14.65 10.89
C LYS A 102 4.22 -13.88 11.51
N ASN A 103 4.03 -12.60 11.78
CA ASN A 103 5.02 -11.77 12.47
C ASN A 103 4.73 -11.63 13.98
N GLU A 104 3.87 -12.50 14.55
CA GLU A 104 3.59 -12.57 15.97
C GLU A 104 2.96 -11.27 16.54
N ARG A 105 2.12 -10.59 15.74
CA ARG A 105 1.27 -9.47 16.16
C ARG A 105 -0.17 -9.94 16.29
N GLU A 106 -0.91 -9.29 17.19
CA GLU A 106 -2.34 -9.55 17.38
C GLU A 106 -3.15 -8.84 16.29
N VAL A 107 -4.06 -9.56 15.63
CA VAL A 107 -4.98 -8.96 14.66
C VAL A 107 -6.25 -8.52 15.36
N VAL A 108 -6.60 -7.25 15.22
CA VAL A 108 -7.88 -6.70 15.62
C VAL A 108 -8.77 -6.58 14.39
N PHE A 109 -9.92 -7.23 14.40
CA PHE A 109 -10.89 -7.17 13.31
C PHE A 109 -11.97 -6.13 13.62
N SER A 110 -12.08 -5.10 12.76
CA SER A 110 -13.17 -4.14 12.73
C SER A 110 -14.01 -4.36 11.46
N PRO A 111 -14.99 -5.29 11.48
CA PRO A 111 -15.70 -5.70 10.29
C PRO A 111 -16.48 -4.57 9.64
N LEU A 112 -16.46 -4.55 8.31
CA LEU A 112 -17.33 -3.69 7.53
C LEU A 112 -18.78 -4.19 7.58
N VAL A 113 -19.73 -3.27 7.43
CA VAL A 113 -21.16 -3.57 7.37
C VAL A 113 -21.59 -3.61 5.89
N LEU A 114 -22.20 -4.72 5.49
CA LEU A 114 -22.80 -4.83 4.16
C LEU A 114 -24.24 -4.31 4.22
N LYS A 115 -24.52 -3.29 3.43
CA LYS A 115 -25.86 -2.71 3.28
C LYS A 115 -26.06 -2.31 1.82
N ASP A 116 -27.21 -2.65 1.23
CA ASP A 116 -27.56 -2.33 -0.16
C ASP A 116 -26.41 -2.70 -1.14
N GLU A 117 -25.86 -3.90 -1.00
CA GLU A 117 -24.76 -4.46 -1.79
C GLU A 117 -23.43 -3.68 -1.70
N GLN A 118 -23.32 -2.72 -0.77
CA GLN A 118 -22.09 -1.97 -0.51
C GLN A 118 -21.58 -2.18 0.91
N TYR A 119 -20.25 -2.10 1.06
CA TYR A 119 -19.59 -2.13 2.37
C TYR A 119 -19.43 -0.73 2.94
N TYR A 120 -19.71 -0.58 4.23
CA TYR A 120 -19.61 0.64 5.00
C TYR A 120 -18.78 0.42 6.25
N ILE A 121 -18.15 1.49 6.72
CA ILE A 121 -17.45 1.50 8.01
C ILE A 121 -18.45 1.85 9.10
N ASP A 122 -18.57 0.99 10.11
CA ASP A 122 -19.23 1.36 11.37
C ASP A 122 -18.22 2.15 12.22
N PHE A 123 -18.26 3.47 12.13
CA PHE A 123 -17.33 4.33 12.86
C PHE A 123 -17.48 4.29 14.38
N ASN A 124 -18.62 3.88 14.91
CA ASN A 124 -18.77 3.67 16.35
C ASN A 124 -17.96 2.46 16.81
N ARG A 125 -18.08 1.36 16.09
CA ARG A 125 -17.29 0.16 16.30
C ARG A 125 -15.79 0.41 16.02
N PHE A 126 -15.46 1.06 14.90
CA PHE A 126 -14.09 1.41 14.54
C PHE A 126 -13.37 2.16 15.66
N ARG A 127 -14.03 3.16 16.28
CA ARG A 127 -13.49 3.92 17.43
C ARG A 127 -13.18 3.05 18.64
N GLN A 128 -13.95 2.00 18.86
CA GLN A 128 -13.74 1.05 19.96
C GLN A 128 -12.61 0.08 19.63
N ASP A 129 -12.64 -0.51 18.42
CA ASP A 129 -11.70 -1.56 18.00
C ASP A 129 -10.28 -1.01 17.83
N ILE A 130 -10.10 0.27 17.44
CA ILE A 130 -8.79 0.88 17.22
C ILE A 130 -7.99 1.12 18.50
N GLN A 131 -8.63 1.06 19.67
CA GLN A 131 -7.99 1.40 20.94
C GLN A 131 -6.82 0.44 21.26
N GLY A 132 -5.66 1.02 21.46
CA GLY A 132 -4.43 0.28 21.74
C GLY A 132 -3.79 -0.39 20.51
N CYS A 133 -4.35 -0.22 19.31
CA CYS A 133 -3.70 -0.65 18.08
C CYS A 133 -2.51 0.24 17.76
N LYS A 134 -1.42 -0.37 17.28
CA LYS A 134 -0.23 0.37 16.81
C LYS A 134 -0.32 0.73 15.35
N LEU A 135 -0.97 -0.12 14.55
CA LEU A 135 -1.15 0.07 13.11
C LEU A 135 -2.59 -0.19 12.70
N LEU A 136 -3.03 0.53 11.69
CA LEU A 136 -4.17 0.19 10.82
C LEU A 136 -3.62 -0.16 9.43
N ILE A 137 -3.99 -1.31 8.87
CA ILE A 137 -3.76 -1.62 7.46
C ILE A 137 -5.05 -1.34 6.70
N LEU A 138 -5.05 -0.24 5.96
CA LEU A 138 -6.17 0.25 5.16
C LEU A 138 -6.02 -0.18 3.71
N SER A 139 -7.04 -0.83 3.13
CA SER A 139 -7.16 -1.07 1.69
C SER A 139 -7.91 0.10 1.04
N ASN A 140 -7.25 0.86 0.17
CA ASN A 140 -7.78 2.07 -0.46
C ASN A 140 -7.34 2.19 -1.93
N PRO A 141 -8.16 1.86 -2.93
CA PRO A 141 -9.53 1.29 -2.85
C PRO A 141 -9.62 -0.04 -2.15
N HIS A 142 -10.81 -0.39 -1.65
CA HIS A 142 -11.00 -1.56 -0.82
C HIS A 142 -11.09 -2.87 -1.61
N ASN A 143 -10.25 -3.82 -1.27
CA ASN A 143 -10.23 -5.19 -1.82
C ASN A 143 -10.61 -6.19 -0.70
N PRO A 144 -11.62 -7.07 -0.87
CA PRO A 144 -12.31 -7.41 -2.13
C PRO A 144 -13.62 -6.62 -2.37
N GLY A 145 -13.97 -5.70 -1.50
CA GLY A 145 -15.27 -5.01 -1.54
C GLY A 145 -15.49 -4.11 -2.77
N GLY A 146 -14.44 -3.85 -3.58
CA GLY A 146 -14.55 -3.03 -4.78
C GLY A 146 -14.94 -1.56 -4.50
N ARG A 147 -14.72 -1.09 -3.27
CA ARG A 147 -15.19 0.21 -2.81
C ARG A 147 -14.10 1.27 -2.88
N VAL A 148 -14.41 2.41 -3.49
CA VAL A 148 -13.63 3.63 -3.37
C VAL A 148 -14.19 4.42 -2.17
N TRP A 149 -13.36 4.61 -1.14
CA TRP A 149 -13.75 5.37 0.06
C TRP A 149 -13.95 6.85 -0.30
N THR A 150 -14.91 7.50 0.37
CA THR A 150 -15.08 8.95 0.22
C THR A 150 -14.02 9.72 1.00
N LYS A 151 -13.84 11.00 0.66
CA LYS A 151 -12.92 11.87 1.41
C LYS A 151 -13.35 12.02 2.86
N GLU A 152 -14.64 12.05 3.12
CA GLU A 152 -15.25 12.17 4.44
C GLU A 152 -14.97 10.92 5.29
N GLU A 153 -15.08 9.72 4.70
CA GLU A 153 -14.75 8.47 5.37
C GLU A 153 -13.25 8.40 5.70
N LEU A 154 -12.40 8.74 4.74
CA LEU A 154 -10.94 8.76 4.95
C LEU A 154 -10.52 9.82 5.97
N SER A 155 -11.20 10.98 6.00
CA SER A 155 -10.95 12.02 7.02
C SER A 155 -11.28 11.51 8.42
N GLN A 156 -12.42 10.83 8.58
CA GLN A 156 -12.77 10.24 9.87
C GLN A 156 -11.77 9.16 10.31
N ILE A 157 -11.31 8.30 9.38
CA ILE A 157 -10.23 7.33 9.67
C ILE A 157 -8.98 8.06 10.15
N ALA A 158 -8.55 9.10 9.41
CA ALA A 158 -7.34 9.86 9.74
C ALA A 158 -7.41 10.51 11.12
N ASP A 159 -8.55 11.14 11.43
CA ASP A 159 -8.77 11.78 12.73
C ASP A 159 -8.73 10.76 13.87
N ILE A 160 -9.47 9.66 13.74
CA ILE A 160 -9.54 8.62 14.78
C ILE A 160 -8.17 7.96 15.00
N CYS A 161 -7.47 7.62 13.91
CA CYS A 161 -6.15 7.01 14.01
C CYS A 161 -5.12 7.95 14.63
N TYR A 162 -5.15 9.23 14.27
CA TYR A 162 -4.27 10.23 14.85
C TYR A 162 -4.54 10.42 16.36
N GLU A 163 -5.80 10.52 16.77
CA GLU A 163 -6.20 10.67 18.15
C GLU A 163 -5.87 9.44 19.03
N SER A 164 -5.93 8.24 18.45
CA SER A 164 -5.58 6.99 19.14
C SER A 164 -4.08 6.65 19.11
N GLY A 165 -3.26 7.45 18.42
CA GLY A 165 -1.83 7.18 18.24
C GLY A 165 -1.55 5.95 17.36
N THR A 166 -2.49 5.61 16.47
CA THR A 166 -2.38 4.49 15.53
C THR A 166 -1.85 4.97 14.19
N LEU A 167 -0.72 4.42 13.74
CA LEU A 167 -0.15 4.72 12.43
C LEU A 167 -0.93 4.01 11.32
N VAL A 168 -1.18 4.71 10.20
CA VAL A 168 -1.93 4.15 9.07
C VAL A 168 -0.98 3.69 7.98
N ILE A 169 -1.17 2.46 7.52
CA ILE A 169 -0.59 1.96 6.27
C ILE A 169 -1.72 1.95 5.24
N SER A 170 -1.66 2.84 4.25
CA SER A 170 -2.63 2.88 3.16
C SER A 170 -2.10 2.09 1.97
N ASP A 171 -2.69 0.91 1.72
CA ASP A 171 -2.41 0.13 0.51
C ASP A 171 -3.27 0.67 -0.65
N GLU A 172 -2.63 1.40 -1.55
CA GLU A 172 -3.26 2.04 -2.72
C GLU A 172 -2.89 1.36 -4.04
N ILE A 173 -2.59 0.05 -4.00
CA ILE A 173 -2.21 -0.72 -5.19
C ILE A 173 -3.27 -0.70 -6.31
N HIS A 174 -4.53 -0.50 -5.97
CA HIS A 174 -5.66 -0.46 -6.90
C HIS A 174 -6.05 0.97 -7.32
N ALA A 175 -5.34 2.00 -6.88
CA ALA A 175 -5.67 3.40 -7.12
C ALA A 175 -5.91 3.73 -8.61
N ASP A 176 -5.01 3.26 -9.48
CA ASP A 176 -5.07 3.49 -10.93
C ASP A 176 -6.17 2.70 -11.65
N LEU A 177 -6.82 1.74 -10.98
CA LEU A 177 -7.94 0.94 -11.50
C LEU A 177 -9.32 1.50 -11.11
N THR A 178 -9.37 2.66 -10.46
CA THR A 178 -10.63 3.32 -10.13
C THR A 178 -11.36 3.73 -11.41
N LEU A 179 -12.58 3.22 -11.58
CA LEU A 179 -13.38 3.43 -12.78
C LEU A 179 -14.20 4.73 -12.68
N PRO A 180 -14.38 5.47 -13.79
CA PRO A 180 -15.28 6.61 -13.84
C PRO A 180 -16.72 6.22 -13.42
N PRO A 181 -17.49 7.11 -12.76
CA PRO A 181 -17.15 8.53 -12.48
C PRO A 181 -16.28 8.73 -11.21
N TYR A 182 -15.90 7.67 -10.55
CA TYR A 182 -15.14 7.74 -9.30
C TYR A 182 -13.70 8.19 -9.55
N LYS A 183 -13.14 8.89 -8.55
CA LYS A 183 -11.73 9.24 -8.51
C LYS A 183 -11.16 8.71 -7.19
N HIS A 184 -10.01 8.09 -7.25
CA HIS A 184 -9.31 7.64 -6.05
C HIS A 184 -8.85 8.82 -5.18
N PRO A 185 -9.28 8.91 -3.92
CA PRO A 185 -8.74 9.90 -3.00
C PRO A 185 -7.52 9.30 -2.29
N THR A 186 -6.33 9.78 -2.61
CA THR A 186 -5.08 9.40 -1.93
C THR A 186 -5.16 9.76 -0.45
N PHE A 187 -4.88 8.82 0.42
CA PHE A 187 -5.05 9.00 1.88
C PHE A 187 -4.23 10.17 2.43
N ALA A 188 -2.96 10.28 2.05
CA ALA A 188 -2.09 11.36 2.50
C ALA A 188 -2.57 12.78 2.09
N LEU A 189 -3.42 12.89 1.06
CA LEU A 189 -3.97 14.18 0.61
C LEU A 189 -5.25 14.59 1.32
N ILE A 190 -5.79 13.76 2.20
CA ILE A 190 -7.07 14.02 2.87
C ILE A 190 -6.94 15.13 3.90
N SER A 191 -5.87 15.12 4.71
CA SER A 191 -5.62 16.11 5.75
C SER A 191 -4.15 16.11 6.18
N GLU A 192 -3.74 17.12 6.96
CA GLU A 192 -2.42 17.15 7.60
C GLU A 192 -2.20 15.93 8.51
N LYS A 193 -3.21 15.56 9.30
CA LYS A 193 -3.14 14.36 10.15
C LYS A 193 -2.92 13.08 9.34
N ALA A 194 -3.66 12.92 8.23
CA ALA A 194 -3.48 11.79 7.32
C ALA A 194 -2.05 11.75 6.76
N ARG A 195 -1.56 12.88 6.27
CA ARG A 195 -0.24 13.02 5.68
C ARG A 195 0.89 12.69 6.66
N MET A 196 0.81 13.22 7.87
CA MET A 196 1.86 13.09 8.88
C MET A 196 1.80 11.78 9.66
N ASN A 197 0.70 11.03 9.56
CA ASN A 197 0.47 9.78 10.30
C ASN A 197 0.23 8.58 9.37
N SER A 198 0.85 8.58 8.19
CA SER A 198 0.68 7.45 7.27
C SER A 198 1.93 7.10 6.46
N LEU A 199 1.95 5.84 6.01
CA LEU A 199 2.78 5.34 4.92
C LEU A 199 1.83 4.90 3.80
N VAL A 200 1.96 5.48 2.61
CA VAL A 200 1.15 5.13 1.44
C VAL A 200 1.95 4.18 0.56
N PHE A 201 1.39 3.02 0.27
CA PHE A 201 1.99 2.02 -0.61
C PHE A 201 1.31 2.01 -1.98
N MET A 202 2.10 2.07 -3.03
CA MET A 202 1.63 1.99 -4.41
C MET A 202 2.49 1.03 -5.24
N SER A 203 1.94 0.58 -6.38
CA SER A 203 2.64 -0.34 -7.27
C SER A 203 2.05 -0.29 -8.68
N PRO A 204 2.86 -0.36 -9.72
CA PRO A 204 2.38 -0.50 -11.09
C PRO A 204 1.85 -1.91 -11.40
N SER A 205 2.03 -2.87 -10.49
CA SER A 205 1.82 -4.30 -10.75
C SER A 205 0.37 -4.64 -11.15
N LYS A 206 -0.63 -3.95 -10.60
CA LYS A 206 -2.04 -4.21 -10.93
C LYS A 206 -2.45 -3.45 -12.19
N ALA A 207 -2.16 -2.16 -12.28
CA ALA A 207 -2.54 -1.35 -13.44
C ALA A 207 -1.87 -1.80 -14.74
N PHE A 208 -0.66 -2.30 -14.68
CA PHE A 208 0.12 -2.73 -15.86
C PHE A 208 0.23 -4.25 -16.01
N ASN A 209 -0.53 -5.01 -15.24
CA ASN A 209 -0.51 -6.47 -15.26
C ASN A 209 0.90 -7.08 -15.20
N MET A 210 1.67 -6.69 -14.18
CA MET A 210 3.06 -7.13 -14.00
C MET A 210 3.39 -7.57 -12.56
N PRO A 211 2.52 -8.33 -11.87
CA PRO A 211 2.74 -8.68 -10.47
C PRO A 211 3.99 -9.54 -10.24
N GLY A 212 4.40 -10.31 -11.26
CA GLY A 212 5.60 -11.14 -11.22
C GLY A 212 6.91 -10.35 -11.08
N LEU A 213 6.93 -9.06 -11.42
CA LEU A 213 8.11 -8.21 -11.28
C LEU A 213 8.31 -7.66 -9.85
N ALA A 214 7.35 -7.91 -8.96
CA ALA A 214 7.43 -7.59 -7.53
C ALA A 214 7.93 -6.15 -7.24
N SER A 215 7.46 -5.17 -8.02
CA SER A 215 7.83 -3.76 -7.88
C SER A 215 6.76 -3.01 -7.11
N SER A 216 7.14 -2.35 -6.02
CA SER A 216 6.29 -1.42 -5.28
C SER A 216 7.13 -0.38 -4.55
N TYR A 217 6.48 0.64 -4.05
CA TYR A 217 7.13 1.71 -3.31
C TYR A 217 6.22 2.24 -2.20
N ALA A 218 6.85 2.73 -1.15
CA ALA A 218 6.18 3.52 -0.11
C ALA A 218 6.48 5.00 -0.32
N ILE A 219 5.48 5.85 -0.09
CA ILE A 219 5.60 7.31 -0.05
C ILE A 219 5.36 7.74 1.39
N ILE A 220 6.33 8.43 1.99
CA ILE A 220 6.29 8.82 3.39
C ILE A 220 6.70 10.29 3.51
N GLU A 221 5.74 11.17 3.82
CA GLU A 221 6.01 12.61 3.94
C GLU A 221 6.61 12.99 5.30
N ASN A 222 6.17 12.34 6.38
CA ASN A 222 6.72 12.58 7.72
C ASN A 222 8.19 12.16 7.79
N ASP A 223 9.07 13.13 8.11
CA ASP A 223 10.52 12.94 8.12
C ASP A 223 10.98 11.89 9.13
N GLU A 224 10.37 11.85 10.31
CA GLU A 224 10.72 10.90 11.37
C GLU A 224 10.33 9.48 10.98
N LEU A 225 9.09 9.28 10.52
CA LEU A 225 8.63 7.97 10.04
C LEU A 225 9.46 7.49 8.87
N ARG A 226 9.76 8.38 7.94
CA ARG A 226 10.57 8.09 6.76
C ARG A 226 11.98 7.65 7.14
N HIS A 227 12.68 8.45 7.93
CA HIS A 227 14.04 8.15 8.38
C HIS A 227 14.08 6.80 9.09
N ARG A 228 13.17 6.56 10.02
CA ARG A 228 13.06 5.30 10.74
C ARG A 228 12.86 4.10 9.82
N PHE A 229 11.96 4.22 8.84
CA PHE A 229 11.67 3.15 7.89
C PHE A 229 12.84 2.90 6.93
N GLN A 230 13.45 3.96 6.40
CA GLN A 230 14.59 3.86 5.49
C GLN A 230 15.82 3.25 6.18
N THR A 231 16.15 3.70 7.38
CA THR A 231 17.23 3.08 8.19
C THR A 231 16.97 1.59 8.44
N TYR A 232 15.73 1.23 8.80
CA TYR A 232 15.37 -0.17 8.97
C TYR A 232 15.58 -1.00 7.68
N MET A 233 15.25 -0.42 6.52
CA MET A 233 15.43 -1.09 5.22
C MET A 233 16.90 -1.23 4.84
N GLU A 234 17.73 -0.26 5.16
CA GLU A 234 19.18 -0.28 4.91
C GLU A 234 19.90 -1.32 5.76
N ASP A 235 19.61 -1.39 7.05
CA ASP A 235 20.18 -2.40 7.97
C ASP A 235 19.88 -3.82 7.49
N ARG A 236 18.69 -4.05 6.93
CA ARG A 236 18.30 -5.35 6.37
C ARG A 236 18.98 -5.67 5.04
N LYS A 237 19.38 -4.68 4.27
CA LYS A 237 20.19 -4.89 3.06
C LYS A 237 21.64 -5.25 3.42
N SER A 238 22.22 -4.62 4.44
CA SER A 238 23.59 -4.85 4.88
C SER A 238 23.80 -6.20 5.58
N THR A 239 22.78 -6.74 6.24
CA THR A 239 22.88 -8.06 6.91
C THR A 239 22.76 -9.26 5.98
N ARG A 240 22.64 -9.06 4.67
CA ARG A 240 22.61 -10.12 3.64
C ARG A 240 23.85 -10.13 2.74
N LEU A 241 24.85 -9.35 3.05
CA LEU A 241 26.23 -9.44 2.55
C LEU A 241 27.08 -10.18 3.59
#